data_5985cf7da0a80cfbde7ecc6c23e7e653
#
_entry.id   5985cf7da0a80cfbde7ecc6c23e7e653
#
_cell.length_a   1.000
_cell.length_b   1.000
_cell.length_c   1.000
_cell.angle_alpha   90.00
_cell.angle_beta   90.00
_cell.angle_gamma   90.00
#
_symmetry.space_group_name_H-M   'P 1'
#
loop_
_entity.id
_entity.type
_entity.pdbx_description
1 polymer ?
#
loop_
_entity_poly.entity_id
_entity_poly.type
_entity_poly.pdbx_seq_one_letter_code
_entity_poly.pdbx_strand_id
1 'polypeptide(L)'
;MFGAVCAWAVYTLLGHKLLQGLSPVLATLWAAIWGTLFLGLLALRDIPSVHAGSFTPEVWAGLAFLGVLGTAVAFVWYYEGLRQLGAARTVVFNNLVPVFGVLLGWLILGEALSISLLAGGALAIFGVFLVNRVKG
;
A
#
# COMPACT_ATOMS: atom_id res chain seq x y z
N MET A 1 -15.53 0.05 -4.98
CA MET A 1 -14.55 -0.82 -4.26
C MET A 1 -14.12 -2.04 -5.08
N PHE A 2 -15.02 -2.73 -5.78
CA PHE A 2 -14.66 -3.93 -6.55
C PHE A 2 -13.56 -3.69 -7.61
N GLY A 3 -13.63 -2.57 -8.35
CA GLY A 3 -12.61 -2.20 -9.34
C GLY A 3 -11.21 -2.01 -8.75
N ALA A 4 -11.09 -1.45 -7.54
CA ALA A 4 -9.81 -1.28 -6.86
C ALA A 4 -9.18 -2.63 -6.49
N VAL A 5 -9.99 -3.60 -6.05
CA VAL A 5 -9.51 -4.97 -5.72
C VAL A 5 -9.01 -5.67 -6.98
N CYS A 6 -9.76 -5.57 -8.09
CA CYS A 6 -9.35 -6.14 -9.38
C CYS A 6 -8.04 -5.49 -9.87
N ALA A 7 -7.95 -4.16 -9.81
CA ALA A 7 -6.74 -3.43 -10.20
C ALA A 7 -5.52 -3.86 -9.35
N TRP A 8 -5.71 -4.02 -8.04
CA TRP A 8 -4.67 -4.50 -7.13
C TRP A 8 -4.22 -5.93 -7.46
N ALA A 9 -5.16 -6.84 -7.76
CA ALA A 9 -4.83 -8.20 -8.15
C ALA A 9 -4.04 -8.24 -9.46
N VAL A 10 -4.48 -7.50 -10.47
CA VAL A 10 -3.78 -7.37 -11.76
C VAL A 10 -2.38 -6.79 -11.56
N TYR A 11 -2.24 -5.71 -10.79
CA TYR A 11 -0.97 -5.08 -10.45
C TYR A 11 0.00 -6.07 -9.80
N THR A 12 -0.48 -6.87 -8.83
CA THR A 12 0.34 -7.86 -8.12
C THR A 12 0.80 -8.99 -9.05
N LEU A 13 -0.11 -9.53 -9.87
CA LEU A 13 0.21 -10.63 -10.79
C LEU A 13 1.16 -10.19 -11.93
N LEU A 14 0.90 -9.02 -12.50
CA LEU A 14 1.79 -8.42 -13.51
C LEU A 14 3.13 -8.07 -12.90
N GLY A 15 3.16 -7.47 -11.72
CA GLY A 15 4.37 -7.15 -10.98
C GLY A 15 5.24 -8.37 -10.76
N HIS A 16 4.66 -9.48 -10.30
CA HIS A 16 5.39 -10.74 -10.10
C HIS A 16 6.04 -11.26 -11.39
N LYS A 17 5.34 -11.18 -12.53
CA LYS A 17 5.89 -11.56 -13.85
C LYS A 17 7.00 -10.62 -14.31
N LEU A 18 6.81 -9.31 -14.20
CA LEU A 18 7.77 -8.30 -14.65
C LEU A 18 9.07 -8.33 -13.84
N LEU A 19 9.00 -8.68 -12.54
CA LEU A 19 10.17 -8.79 -11.67
C LEU A 19 11.10 -9.94 -12.01
N GLN A 20 10.73 -10.85 -12.93
CA GLN A 20 11.65 -11.85 -13.45
C GLN A 20 12.76 -11.24 -14.34
N GLY A 21 12.59 -10.00 -14.82
CA GLY A 21 13.58 -9.29 -15.64
C GLY A 21 13.90 -7.86 -15.20
N LEU A 22 13.19 -7.33 -14.20
CA LEU A 22 13.35 -5.94 -13.74
C LEU A 22 13.65 -5.89 -12.24
N SER A 23 14.42 -4.87 -11.83
CA SER A 23 14.61 -4.61 -10.40
C SER A 23 13.32 -4.03 -9.77
N PRO A 24 13.06 -4.27 -8.47
CA PRO A 24 11.93 -3.68 -7.74
C PRO A 24 11.86 -2.16 -7.86
N VAL A 25 13.00 -1.49 -7.79
CA VAL A 25 13.09 -0.03 -7.91
C VAL A 25 12.63 0.43 -9.30
N LEU A 26 13.10 -0.24 -10.36
CA LEU A 26 12.74 0.12 -11.73
C LEU A 26 11.26 -0.15 -12.01
N ALA A 27 10.73 -1.27 -11.52
CA ALA A 27 9.31 -1.59 -11.65
C ALA A 27 8.43 -0.56 -10.92
N THR A 28 8.80 -0.16 -9.70
CA THR A 28 8.12 0.90 -8.94
C THR A 28 8.19 2.24 -9.68
N LEU A 29 9.35 2.60 -10.20
CA LEU A 29 9.54 3.86 -10.94
C LEU A 29 8.62 3.93 -12.17
N TRP A 30 8.57 2.89 -12.99
CA TRP A 30 7.67 2.85 -14.15
C TRP A 30 6.20 2.92 -13.75
N ALA A 31 5.81 2.18 -12.71
CA ALA A 31 4.44 2.23 -12.20
C ALA A 31 4.07 3.64 -11.69
N ALA A 32 5.00 4.31 -10.99
CA ALA A 32 4.80 5.67 -10.50
C ALA A 32 4.70 6.69 -11.65
N ILE A 33 5.56 6.60 -12.67
CA ILE A 33 5.52 7.49 -13.85
C ILE A 33 4.18 7.38 -14.56
N TRP A 34 3.77 6.17 -14.92
CA TRP A 34 2.50 5.97 -15.62
C TRP A 34 1.29 6.32 -14.76
N GLY A 35 1.31 5.93 -13.48
CA GLY A 35 0.27 6.29 -12.52
C GLY A 35 0.11 7.81 -12.38
N THR A 36 1.21 8.55 -12.23
CA THR A 36 1.20 10.01 -12.14
C THR A 36 0.70 10.65 -13.44
N LEU A 37 1.10 10.13 -14.59
CA LEU A 37 0.66 10.63 -15.89
C LEU A 37 -0.87 10.49 -16.06
N PHE A 38 -1.42 9.29 -15.80
CA PHE A 38 -2.85 9.04 -15.91
C PHE A 38 -3.66 9.85 -14.87
N LEU A 39 -3.23 9.86 -13.61
CA LEU A 39 -3.89 10.64 -12.56
C LEU A 39 -3.77 12.15 -12.84
N GLY A 40 -2.62 12.61 -13.32
CA GLY A 40 -2.42 13.99 -13.71
C GLY A 40 -3.39 14.43 -14.81
N LEU A 41 -3.58 13.61 -15.85
CA LEU A 41 -4.55 13.89 -16.91
C LEU A 41 -5.98 13.98 -16.38
N LEU A 42 -6.37 13.09 -15.44
CA LEU A 42 -7.69 13.15 -14.82
C LEU A 42 -7.83 14.39 -13.92
N ALA A 43 -6.78 14.73 -13.17
CA ALA A 43 -6.75 15.88 -12.26
C ALA A 43 -6.83 17.24 -13.00
N LEU A 44 -6.51 17.30 -14.30
CA LEU A 44 -6.66 18.54 -15.09
C LEU A 44 -8.07 19.13 -15.02
N ARG A 45 -9.08 18.31 -14.81
CA ARG A 45 -10.47 18.77 -14.66
C ARG A 45 -10.72 19.49 -13.34
N ASP A 46 -9.95 19.14 -12.31
CA ASP A 46 -10.15 19.64 -10.96
C ASP A 46 -9.25 20.83 -10.62
N ILE A 47 -8.24 21.12 -11.47
CA ILE A 47 -7.29 22.24 -11.28
C ILE A 47 -8.00 23.58 -11.03
N PRO A 48 -9.08 23.94 -11.78
CA PRO A 48 -9.75 25.21 -11.55
C PRO A 48 -10.37 25.37 -10.16
N SER A 49 -10.65 24.27 -9.47
CA SER A 49 -11.24 24.27 -8.13
C SER A 49 -10.18 24.29 -7.00
N VAL A 50 -8.91 24.08 -7.34
CA VAL A 50 -7.81 24.01 -6.37
C VAL A 50 -7.26 25.40 -6.10
N HIS A 51 -7.41 25.87 -4.87
CA HIS A 51 -6.79 27.12 -4.42
C HIS A 51 -5.41 26.84 -3.86
N ALA A 52 -4.37 27.23 -4.56
CA ALA A 52 -2.97 26.99 -4.17
C ALA A 52 -2.62 27.55 -2.76
N GLY A 53 -3.32 28.61 -2.32
CA GLY A 53 -3.16 29.19 -0.98
C GLY A 53 -3.75 28.36 0.17
N SER A 54 -4.48 27.27 -0.14
CA SER A 54 -5.05 26.36 0.89
C SER A 54 -4.05 25.31 1.39
N PHE A 55 -2.88 25.18 0.78
CA PHE A 55 -1.87 24.19 1.16
C PHE A 55 -0.96 24.73 2.26
N THR A 56 -1.26 24.34 3.50
CA THR A 56 -0.39 24.63 4.64
C THR A 56 0.89 23.77 4.61
N PRO A 57 1.96 24.17 5.34
CA PRO A 57 3.18 23.35 5.45
C PRO A 57 2.91 21.90 5.93
N GLU A 58 1.91 21.70 6.79
CA GLU A 58 1.52 20.39 7.28
C GLU A 58 0.96 19.52 6.15
N VAL A 59 0.16 20.10 5.25
CA VAL A 59 -0.36 19.39 4.06
C VAL A 59 0.78 18.97 3.14
N TRP A 60 1.76 19.85 2.91
CA TRP A 60 2.94 19.50 2.12
C TRP A 60 3.79 18.42 2.78
N ALA A 61 3.99 18.48 4.10
CA ALA A 61 4.69 17.43 4.85
C ALA A 61 3.95 16.10 4.76
N GLY A 62 2.62 16.10 4.88
CA GLY A 62 1.79 14.92 4.71
C GLY A 62 1.88 14.32 3.31
N LEU A 63 1.83 15.16 2.26
CA LEU A 63 1.99 14.72 0.87
C LEU A 63 3.38 14.14 0.62
N ALA A 64 4.44 14.76 1.13
CA ALA A 64 5.81 14.25 1.04
C ALA A 64 5.95 12.90 1.76
N PHE A 65 5.41 12.78 2.96
CA PHE A 65 5.40 11.52 3.72
C PHE A 65 4.68 10.40 2.94
N LEU A 66 3.48 10.66 2.43
CA LEU A 66 2.71 9.68 1.66
C LEU A 66 3.39 9.33 0.33
N GLY A 67 3.95 10.32 -0.37
CA GLY A 67 4.63 10.10 -1.64
C GLY A 67 5.94 9.31 -1.48
N VAL A 68 6.77 9.67 -0.52
CA VAL A 68 8.08 9.04 -0.33
C VAL A 68 7.96 7.74 0.46
N LEU A 69 7.45 7.79 1.68
CA LEU A 69 7.40 6.60 2.55
C LEU A 69 6.22 5.70 2.24
N GLY A 70 5.02 6.27 2.12
CA GLY A 70 3.79 5.51 1.86
C GLY A 70 3.69 4.95 0.44
N THR A 71 4.41 5.53 -0.51
CA THR A 71 4.39 5.07 -1.91
C THR A 71 5.75 4.54 -2.34
N ALA A 72 6.76 5.39 -2.53
CA ALA A 72 8.02 4.96 -3.15
C ALA A 72 8.69 3.83 -2.35
N VAL A 73 8.96 4.03 -1.06
CA VAL A 73 9.62 3.02 -0.21
C VAL A 73 8.75 1.79 -0.03
N ALA A 74 7.46 1.97 0.28
CA ALA A 74 6.54 0.86 0.52
C ALA A 74 6.37 -0.04 -0.71
N PHE A 75 6.26 0.52 -1.91
CA PHE A 75 6.11 -0.26 -3.13
C PHE A 75 7.42 -0.94 -3.56
N VAL A 76 8.58 -0.32 -3.34
CA VAL A 76 9.87 -1.00 -3.56
C VAL A 76 9.97 -2.23 -2.65
N TRP A 77 9.63 -2.11 -1.36
CA TRP A 77 9.63 -3.24 -0.44
C TRP A 77 8.57 -4.29 -0.78
N TYR A 78 7.40 -3.85 -1.25
CA TYR A 78 6.37 -4.76 -1.73
C TYR A 78 6.83 -5.59 -2.93
N TYR A 79 7.46 -4.97 -3.91
CA TYR A 79 8.03 -5.66 -5.07
C TYR A 79 9.21 -6.56 -4.69
N GLU A 80 10.03 -6.16 -3.73
CA GLU A 80 11.07 -7.03 -3.19
C GLU A 80 10.46 -8.28 -2.53
N GLY A 81 9.39 -8.11 -1.77
CA GLY A 81 8.59 -9.21 -1.24
C GLY A 81 8.04 -10.13 -2.33
N LEU A 82 7.46 -9.56 -3.40
CA LEU A 82 6.97 -10.32 -4.55
C LEU A 82 8.07 -11.15 -5.22
N ARG A 83 9.27 -10.58 -5.32
CA ARG A 83 10.43 -11.24 -5.93
C ARG A 83 10.94 -12.40 -5.08
N GLN A 84 11.05 -12.21 -3.76
CA GLN A 84 11.63 -13.19 -2.85
C GLN A 84 10.64 -14.25 -2.38
N LEU A 85 9.40 -13.86 -2.05
CA LEU A 85 8.39 -14.73 -1.41
C LEU A 85 7.32 -15.21 -2.39
N GLY A 86 7.20 -14.55 -3.54
CA GLY A 86 6.12 -14.76 -4.50
C GLY A 86 4.81 -14.05 -4.11
N ALA A 87 3.87 -13.97 -5.07
CA ALA A 87 2.66 -13.17 -4.93
C ALA A 87 1.77 -13.63 -3.75
N ALA A 88 1.56 -14.93 -3.61
CA ALA A 88 0.64 -15.45 -2.59
C ALA A 88 1.08 -15.11 -1.15
N ARG A 89 2.37 -15.26 -0.84
CA ARG A 89 2.90 -14.95 0.50
C ARG A 89 2.93 -13.44 0.75
N THR A 90 3.37 -12.65 -0.23
CA THR A 90 3.45 -11.19 -0.09
C THR A 90 2.08 -10.58 0.15
N VAL A 91 1.05 -11.01 -0.59
CA VAL A 91 -0.33 -10.51 -0.39
C VAL A 91 -0.87 -10.85 1.00
N VAL A 92 -0.52 -12.02 1.55
CA VAL A 92 -0.95 -12.41 2.89
C VAL A 92 -0.40 -11.44 3.95
N PHE A 93 0.84 -10.96 3.81
CA PHE A 93 1.41 -9.97 4.73
C PHE A 93 0.68 -8.62 4.69
N ASN A 94 0.05 -8.26 3.56
CA ASN A 94 -0.79 -7.05 3.50
C ASN A 94 -1.98 -7.09 4.47
N ASN A 95 -2.43 -8.28 4.88
CA ASN A 95 -3.48 -8.40 5.89
C ASN A 95 -3.04 -7.92 7.29
N LEU A 96 -1.74 -7.69 7.50
CA LEU A 96 -1.23 -7.09 8.73
C LEU A 96 -1.34 -5.55 8.73
N VAL A 97 -1.53 -4.91 7.56
CA VAL A 97 -1.64 -3.45 7.48
C VAL A 97 -2.76 -2.90 8.37
N PRO A 98 -3.99 -3.44 8.38
CA PRO A 98 -5.03 -2.98 9.31
C PRO A 98 -4.65 -3.18 10.78
N VAL A 99 -3.91 -4.25 11.10
CA VAL A 99 -3.45 -4.52 12.48
C VAL A 99 -2.49 -3.42 12.94
N PHE A 100 -1.50 -3.08 12.11
CA PHE A 100 -0.58 -1.98 12.41
C PHE A 100 -1.29 -0.63 12.44
N GLY A 101 -2.27 -0.39 11.55
CA GLY A 101 -3.09 0.82 11.57
C GLY A 101 -3.81 1.01 12.90
N VAL A 102 -4.46 -0.03 13.41
CA VAL A 102 -5.15 -0.01 14.70
C VAL A 102 -4.18 0.21 15.85
N LEU A 103 -3.04 -0.49 15.86
CA LEU A 103 -2.02 -0.34 16.91
C LEU A 103 -1.43 1.08 16.95
N LEU A 104 -1.13 1.65 15.77
CA LEU A 104 -0.61 3.03 15.69
C LEU A 104 -1.68 4.06 16.05
N GLY A 105 -2.95 3.86 15.66
CA GLY A 105 -4.06 4.71 16.06
C GLY A 105 -4.23 4.74 17.58
N TRP A 106 -4.17 3.58 18.22
CA TRP A 106 -4.18 3.49 19.68
C TRP A 106 -2.97 4.17 20.33
N LEU A 107 -1.75 3.88 19.83
CA LEU A 107 -0.51 4.36 20.46
C LEU A 107 -0.29 5.87 20.26
N ILE A 108 -0.61 6.40 19.08
CA ILE A 108 -0.30 7.79 18.70
C ILE A 108 -1.48 8.71 18.94
N LEU A 109 -2.70 8.25 18.61
CA LEU A 109 -3.92 9.06 18.68
C LEU A 109 -4.73 8.81 19.96
N GLY A 110 -4.35 7.81 20.77
CA GLY A 110 -5.09 7.45 21.98
C GLY A 110 -6.48 6.85 21.73
N GLU A 111 -6.70 6.29 20.52
CA GLU A 111 -7.99 5.69 20.16
C GLU A 111 -8.30 4.46 21.02
N ALA A 112 -9.56 4.31 21.43
CA ALA A 112 -9.97 3.16 22.23
C ALA A 112 -9.96 1.86 21.41
N LEU A 113 -9.28 0.83 21.91
CA LEU A 113 -9.31 -0.50 21.32
C LEU A 113 -10.64 -1.19 21.65
N SER A 114 -11.46 -1.43 20.64
CA SER A 114 -12.67 -2.24 20.83
C SER A 114 -12.34 -3.74 20.78
N ILE A 115 -13.15 -4.54 21.47
CA ILE A 115 -13.01 -6.01 21.47
C ILE A 115 -13.08 -6.58 20.04
N SER A 116 -13.94 -6.01 19.20
CA SER A 116 -14.05 -6.40 17.78
C SER A 116 -12.77 -6.13 16.98
N LEU A 117 -12.07 -5.02 17.24
CA LEU A 117 -10.78 -4.72 16.61
C LEU A 117 -9.69 -5.70 17.05
N LEU A 118 -9.64 -6.03 18.33
CA LEU A 118 -8.69 -7.02 18.87
C LEU A 118 -8.96 -8.42 18.29
N ALA A 119 -10.22 -8.85 18.23
CA ALA A 119 -10.60 -10.13 17.65
C ALA A 119 -10.27 -10.19 16.14
N GLY A 120 -10.57 -9.13 15.38
CA GLY A 120 -10.22 -9.02 13.96
C GLY A 120 -8.72 -9.06 13.72
N GLY A 121 -7.94 -8.32 14.53
CA GLY A 121 -6.48 -8.34 14.48
C GLY A 121 -5.89 -9.72 14.77
N ALA A 122 -6.40 -10.40 15.80
CA ALA A 122 -5.97 -11.76 16.14
C ALA A 122 -6.27 -12.76 15.01
N LEU A 123 -7.46 -12.68 14.40
CA LEU A 123 -7.82 -13.51 13.23
C LEU A 123 -6.91 -13.23 12.02
N ALA A 124 -6.58 -11.98 11.75
CA ALA A 124 -5.67 -11.61 10.67
C ALA A 124 -4.27 -12.20 10.89
N ILE A 125 -3.70 -12.05 12.09
CA ILE A 125 -2.39 -12.60 12.46
C ILE A 125 -2.42 -14.14 12.35
N PHE A 126 -3.46 -14.78 12.85
CA PHE A 126 -3.63 -16.24 12.77
C PHE A 126 -3.72 -16.72 11.32
N GLY A 127 -4.45 -16.00 10.45
CA GLY A 127 -4.52 -16.30 9.02
C GLY A 127 -3.15 -16.23 8.33
N VAL A 128 -2.37 -15.17 8.63
CA VAL A 128 -0.99 -15.03 8.13
C VAL A 128 -0.11 -16.18 8.59
N PHE A 129 -0.21 -16.57 9.86
CA PHE A 129 0.55 -17.69 10.42
C PHE A 129 0.22 -19.01 9.73
N LEU A 130 -1.07 -19.32 9.54
CA LEU A 130 -1.51 -20.55 8.88
C LEU A 130 -0.97 -20.67 7.45
N VAL A 131 -1.10 -19.63 6.64
CA VAL A 131 -0.63 -19.65 5.24
C VAL A 131 0.89 -19.86 5.16
N ASN A 132 1.64 -19.30 6.10
CA ASN A 132 3.10 -19.49 6.12
C ASN A 132 3.53 -20.86 6.62
N ARG A 133 2.72 -21.53 7.46
CA ARG A 133 3.04 -22.85 8.02
C ARG A 133 2.75 -24.01 7.05
N VAL A 134 1.72 -23.88 6.21
CA VAL A 134 1.25 -24.96 5.29
C VAL A 134 2.21 -25.19 4.11
N LYS A 135 3.18 -24.31 3.86
CA LYS A 135 4.14 -24.40 2.74
C LYS A 135 5.60 -24.55 3.18
N GLY A 136 5.83 -25.01 4.42
CA GLY A 136 7.15 -25.39 4.92
C GLY A 136 7.50 -26.83 4.62
#